data_772ff5801e11f4de88f9a0c27b27b803
#
_entry.id   772ff5801e11f4de88f9a0c27b27b803
#
_cell.length_a   1.000
_cell.length_b   1.000
_cell.length_c   1.000
_cell.angle_alpha   90.00
_cell.angle_beta   90.00
_cell.angle_gamma   90.00
#
_symmetry.space_group_name_H-M   'P 1'
#
loop_
_entity.id
_entity.type
_entity.pdbx_description
1 polymer ?
#
loop_
_entity_poly.entity_id
_entity_poly.type
_entity_poly.pdbx_seq_one_letter_code
_entity_poly.pdbx_strand_id
1 'polypeptide(L)'
;MRKLRLHRPVDAVLATCDGVNYLLTEEDLESFFNSAYEAICPGGALVFDVSTPHKLEHILGDRTIFEDTPHVTYMWQNRWQARSRCVDMNLCIFVREADSHYRRMDEEQRQRAWTAEELSAALKRAGFIDMTFYSSTFTAPRPEEERWHIAARKRGPNPEG
;
A
#
# COMPACT_ATOMS: atom_id res chain seq x y z
N MET A 1 4.80 3.87 9.22
CA MET A 1 5.16 4.49 7.94
C MET A 1 5.10 6.03 7.91
N ARG A 2 4.32 6.71 8.73
CA ARG A 2 4.11 8.19 8.65
C ARG A 2 5.37 9.04 8.74
N LYS A 3 6.44 8.56 9.38
CA LYS A 3 7.71 9.29 9.53
C LYS A 3 8.89 8.38 9.31
N LEU A 4 9.68 8.69 8.29
CA LEU A 4 10.94 8.04 7.99
C LEU A 4 12.08 8.97 8.41
N ARG A 5 12.98 8.51 9.28
CA ARG A 5 14.18 9.26 9.69
C ARG A 5 15.40 8.41 9.41
N LEU A 6 16.28 8.92 8.57
CA LEU A 6 17.52 8.26 8.19
C LEU A 6 18.72 9.10 8.63
N HIS A 7 19.87 8.46 8.85
CA HIS A 7 21.11 9.14 9.20
C HIS A 7 21.69 9.94 8.04
N ARG A 8 21.37 9.54 6.81
CA ARG A 8 21.79 10.18 5.56
C ARG A 8 20.72 9.96 4.50
N PRO A 9 20.62 10.85 3.52
CA PRO A 9 19.75 10.63 2.37
C PRO A 9 20.11 9.35 1.61
N VAL A 10 19.14 8.78 0.92
CA VAL A 10 19.27 7.55 0.13
C VAL A 10 18.85 7.79 -1.31
N ASP A 11 19.33 6.97 -2.24
CA ASP A 11 19.00 7.10 -3.67
C ASP A 11 17.57 6.64 -3.97
N ALA A 12 17.04 5.71 -3.17
CA ALA A 12 15.68 5.24 -3.33
C ALA A 12 15.03 4.86 -2.00
N VAL A 13 13.71 5.05 -1.92
CA VAL A 13 12.84 4.51 -0.88
C VAL A 13 11.86 3.56 -1.54
N LEU A 14 11.76 2.34 -0.99
CA LEU A 14 10.79 1.33 -1.43
C LEU A 14 9.78 1.10 -0.33
N ALA A 15 8.48 1.14 -0.68
CA ALA A 15 7.36 0.81 0.19
C ALA A 15 6.47 -0.22 -0.49
N THR A 16 6.76 -1.48 -0.26
CA THR A 16 6.11 -2.64 -0.91
C THR A 16 4.98 -3.23 -0.07
N CYS A 17 4.28 -4.21 -0.64
CA CYS A 17 3.22 -4.98 0.01
C CYS A 17 2.03 -4.11 0.44
N ASP A 18 1.55 -3.25 -0.48
CA ASP A 18 0.37 -2.39 -0.28
C ASP A 18 0.38 -1.59 1.04
N GLY A 19 1.57 -1.37 1.60
CA GLY A 19 1.75 -0.63 2.85
C GLY A 19 1.12 0.77 2.84
N VAL A 20 1.03 1.42 1.67
CA VAL A 20 0.40 2.74 1.51
C VAL A 20 -1.12 2.68 1.72
N ASN A 21 -1.79 1.56 1.43
CA ASN A 21 -3.23 1.41 1.67
C ASN A 21 -3.60 1.45 3.16
N TYR A 22 -2.66 1.20 4.08
CA TYR A 22 -2.86 1.33 5.52
C TYR A 22 -2.79 2.77 6.04
N LEU A 23 -2.46 3.73 5.19
CA LEU A 23 -2.59 5.15 5.47
C LEU A 23 -4.03 5.54 5.16
N LEU A 24 -4.85 5.75 6.18
CA LEU A 24 -6.30 5.86 6.04
C LEU A 24 -6.78 7.30 5.81
N THR A 25 -5.93 8.30 6.07
CA THR A 25 -6.26 9.72 5.90
C THR A 25 -5.33 10.40 4.91
N GLU A 26 -5.77 11.51 4.35
CA GLU A 26 -4.93 12.32 3.44
C GLU A 26 -3.71 12.88 4.17
N GLU A 27 -3.87 13.28 5.43
CA GLU A 27 -2.79 13.78 6.28
C GLU A 27 -1.70 12.72 6.49
N ASP A 28 -2.10 11.44 6.69
CA ASP A 28 -1.16 10.34 6.85
C ASP A 28 -0.40 10.06 5.55
N LEU A 29 -1.12 10.09 4.41
CA LEU A 29 -0.53 9.90 3.09
C LEU A 29 0.48 11.02 2.76
N GLU A 30 0.10 12.28 3.00
CA GLU A 30 0.98 13.43 2.83
C GLU A 30 2.20 13.38 3.75
N SER A 31 2.01 13.02 5.02
CA SER A 31 3.10 12.85 5.98
C SER A 31 4.11 11.80 5.53
N PHE A 32 3.64 10.69 4.97
CA PHE A 32 4.50 9.66 4.42
C PHE A 32 5.27 10.15 3.20
N PHE A 33 4.61 10.78 2.21
CA PHE A 33 5.27 11.25 1.00
C PHE A 33 6.27 12.38 1.29
N ASN A 34 5.94 13.33 2.17
CA ASN A 34 6.87 14.36 2.62
C ASN A 34 8.11 13.75 3.30
N SER A 35 7.89 12.78 4.19
CA SER A 35 8.97 12.10 4.89
C SER A 35 9.88 11.30 3.95
N ALA A 36 9.30 10.64 2.94
CA ALA A 36 10.05 9.96 1.89
C ALA A 36 10.83 10.95 1.01
N TYR A 37 10.21 12.07 0.64
CA TYR A 37 10.86 13.11 -0.14
C TYR A 37 12.08 13.70 0.58
N GLU A 38 11.96 13.97 1.87
CA GLU A 38 13.07 14.45 2.69
C GLU A 38 14.22 13.44 2.78
N ALA A 39 13.89 12.14 2.87
CA ALA A 39 14.86 11.06 2.98
C ALA A 39 15.62 10.75 1.69
N ILE A 40 15.12 11.14 0.52
CA ILE A 40 15.69 10.82 -0.79
C ILE A 40 16.65 11.90 -1.23
N CYS A 41 17.81 11.51 -1.81
CA CYS A 41 18.74 12.43 -2.48
C CYS A 41 18.09 13.15 -3.67
N PRO A 42 18.54 14.36 -4.05
CA PRO A 42 18.15 14.95 -5.31
C PRO A 42 18.43 14.01 -6.49
N GLY A 43 17.46 13.80 -7.37
CA GLY A 43 17.51 12.85 -8.48
C GLY A 43 17.14 11.41 -8.14
N GLY A 44 16.98 11.09 -6.87
CA GLY A 44 16.53 9.77 -6.41
C GLY A 44 15.04 9.51 -6.58
N ALA A 45 14.56 8.36 -6.16
CA ALA A 45 13.21 7.90 -6.44
C ALA A 45 12.48 7.30 -5.23
N LEU A 46 11.17 7.49 -5.19
CA LEU A 46 10.23 6.70 -4.38
C LEU A 46 9.57 5.67 -5.27
N VAL A 47 9.59 4.41 -4.84
CA VAL A 47 8.86 3.31 -5.50
C VAL A 47 7.97 2.63 -4.48
N PHE A 48 6.71 2.46 -4.81
CA PHE A 48 5.76 1.78 -3.93
C PHE A 48 4.68 1.07 -4.73
N ASP A 49 3.95 0.18 -4.07
CA ASP A 49 2.79 -0.46 -4.64
C ASP A 49 1.54 -0.23 -3.79
N VAL A 50 0.40 -0.31 -4.44
CA VAL A 50 -0.90 -0.24 -3.80
C VAL A 50 -1.86 -1.27 -4.39
N SER A 51 -2.72 -1.83 -3.54
CA SER A 51 -3.95 -2.47 -3.96
C SER A 51 -4.89 -1.41 -4.53
N THR A 52 -5.40 -1.65 -5.74
CA THR A 52 -6.23 -0.67 -6.45
C THR A 52 -7.64 -0.55 -5.85
N PRO A 53 -8.39 0.52 -6.16
CA PRO A 53 -9.80 0.59 -5.83
C PRO A 53 -10.60 -0.60 -6.36
N HIS A 54 -10.31 -1.05 -7.59
CA HIS A 54 -10.95 -2.24 -8.18
C HIS A 54 -10.74 -3.48 -7.30
N LYS A 55 -9.52 -3.75 -6.87
CA LYS A 55 -9.22 -4.88 -6.01
C LYS A 55 -9.95 -4.80 -4.67
N LEU A 56 -9.83 -3.65 -3.99
CA LEU A 56 -10.38 -3.51 -2.64
C LEU A 56 -11.91 -3.57 -2.63
N GLU A 57 -12.58 -3.00 -3.65
CA GLU A 57 -14.04 -2.97 -3.73
C GLU A 57 -14.63 -4.24 -4.35
N HIS A 58 -14.09 -4.71 -5.49
CA HIS A 58 -14.74 -5.75 -6.28
C HIS A 58 -14.15 -7.14 -6.09
N ILE A 59 -12.85 -7.23 -5.79
CA ILE A 59 -12.19 -8.53 -5.59
C ILE A 59 -12.23 -8.95 -4.13
N LEU A 60 -11.83 -8.08 -3.20
CA LEU A 60 -11.94 -8.33 -1.77
C LEU A 60 -13.37 -8.03 -1.26
N GLY A 61 -13.86 -6.84 -1.51
CA GLY A 61 -15.25 -6.44 -1.26
C GLY A 61 -15.79 -6.91 0.09
N ASP A 62 -16.92 -7.62 0.05
CA ASP A 62 -17.57 -8.26 1.21
C ASP A 62 -17.33 -9.78 1.23
N ARG A 63 -16.25 -10.25 0.64
CA ARG A 63 -15.95 -11.69 0.53
C ARG A 63 -15.39 -12.25 1.83
N THR A 64 -15.71 -13.52 2.06
CA THR A 64 -15.02 -14.37 3.02
C THR A 64 -14.11 -15.32 2.26
N ILE A 65 -12.83 -15.33 2.60
CA ILE A 65 -11.83 -16.24 2.07
C ILE A 65 -11.53 -17.25 3.18
N PHE A 66 -11.50 -18.52 2.82
CA PHE A 66 -11.21 -19.61 3.74
C PHE A 66 -10.14 -20.49 3.13
N GLU A 67 -9.20 -20.91 3.96
CA GLU A 67 -8.21 -21.92 3.59
C GLU A 67 -7.98 -22.86 4.77
N ASP A 68 -7.90 -24.14 4.48
CA ASP A 68 -7.63 -25.19 5.47
C ASP A 68 -6.46 -26.05 4.97
N THR A 69 -5.39 -26.06 5.77
CA THR A 69 -4.21 -26.86 5.56
C THR A 69 -3.95 -27.76 6.77
N PRO A 70 -3.08 -28.79 6.68
CA PRO A 70 -2.78 -29.65 7.82
C PRO A 70 -2.26 -28.92 9.08
N HIS A 71 -1.71 -27.72 8.94
CA HIS A 71 -1.07 -26.98 10.02
C HIS A 71 -1.77 -25.68 10.39
N VAL A 72 -2.46 -25.06 9.42
CA VAL A 72 -3.07 -23.73 9.60
C VAL A 72 -4.41 -23.71 8.86
N THR A 73 -5.43 -23.28 9.58
CA THR A 73 -6.73 -22.93 9.02
C THR A 73 -6.95 -21.44 9.23
N TYR A 74 -7.40 -20.72 8.23
CA TYR A 74 -7.80 -19.34 8.43
C TYR A 74 -9.13 -18.99 7.76
N MET A 75 -9.82 -18.02 8.37
CA MET A 75 -11.00 -17.34 7.82
C MET A 75 -10.66 -15.85 7.73
N TRP A 76 -10.76 -15.32 6.53
CA TRP A 76 -10.51 -13.91 6.25
C TRP A 76 -11.81 -13.28 5.75
N GLN A 77 -12.46 -12.50 6.62
CA GLN A 77 -13.71 -11.81 6.32
C GLN A 77 -13.43 -10.37 5.96
N ASN A 78 -13.88 -9.95 4.79
CA ASN A 78 -13.79 -8.57 4.33
C ASN A 78 -15.15 -7.89 4.42
N ARG A 79 -15.15 -6.57 4.68
CA ARG A 79 -16.32 -5.71 4.62
C ARG A 79 -15.94 -4.40 3.94
N TRP A 80 -16.56 -4.14 2.79
CA TRP A 80 -16.38 -2.88 2.07
C TRP A 80 -17.21 -1.77 2.69
N GLN A 81 -16.58 -0.63 2.89
CA GLN A 81 -17.19 0.59 3.43
C GLN A 81 -17.22 1.67 2.34
N ALA A 82 -18.24 1.70 1.51
CA ALA A 82 -18.34 2.56 0.33
C ALA A 82 -18.13 4.06 0.66
N ARG A 83 -18.67 4.55 1.80
CA ARG A 83 -18.54 5.96 2.20
C ARG A 83 -17.11 6.40 2.46
N SER A 84 -16.30 5.55 3.11
CA SER A 84 -14.90 5.82 3.43
C SER A 84 -13.93 5.25 2.39
N ARG A 85 -14.45 4.47 1.44
CA ARG A 85 -13.65 3.69 0.47
C ARG A 85 -12.58 2.84 1.17
N CYS A 86 -12.98 2.18 2.25
CA CYS A 86 -12.11 1.29 3.00
C CYS A 86 -12.65 -0.13 2.98
N VAL A 87 -11.76 -1.10 3.05
CA VAL A 87 -12.10 -2.48 3.37
C VAL A 87 -11.61 -2.79 4.79
N ASP A 88 -12.55 -3.26 5.63
CA ASP A 88 -12.25 -3.85 6.94
C ASP A 88 -11.96 -5.33 6.72
N MET A 89 -10.87 -5.82 7.29
CA MET A 89 -10.40 -7.18 7.14
C MET A 89 -10.25 -7.82 8.52
N ASN A 90 -11.06 -8.83 8.80
CA ASN A 90 -11.00 -9.60 10.04
C ASN A 90 -10.43 -10.99 9.71
N LEU A 91 -9.25 -11.27 10.20
CA LEU A 91 -8.53 -12.51 9.99
C LEU A 91 -8.53 -13.33 11.27
N CYS A 92 -9.12 -14.52 11.20
CA CYS A 92 -9.10 -15.50 12.27
C CYS A 92 -8.24 -16.69 11.83
N ILE A 93 -7.15 -16.94 12.53
CA ILE A 93 -6.16 -17.98 12.21
C ILE A 93 -6.16 -19.02 13.32
N PHE A 94 -6.19 -20.29 12.94
CA PHE A 94 -6.03 -21.42 13.83
C PHE A 94 -4.75 -22.17 13.45
N VAL A 95 -3.76 -22.16 14.34
CA VAL A 95 -2.49 -22.89 14.17
C VAL A 95 -2.56 -24.18 14.97
N ARG A 96 -2.35 -25.31 14.30
CA ARG A 96 -2.33 -26.61 14.95
C ARG A 96 -1.07 -26.77 15.79
N GLU A 97 -1.23 -27.19 17.04
CA GLU A 97 -0.15 -27.49 17.98
C GLU A 97 0.06 -29.00 18.16
N ALA A 98 1.09 -29.38 18.90
CA ALA A 98 1.53 -30.80 19.01
C ALA A 98 0.46 -31.77 19.54
N ASP A 99 -0.47 -31.28 20.36
CA ASP A 99 -1.49 -32.13 21.03
C ASP A 99 -2.83 -32.14 20.27
N SER A 100 -2.82 -31.81 18.97
CA SER A 100 -4.04 -31.66 18.16
C SER A 100 -4.98 -30.53 18.64
N HIS A 101 -4.51 -29.67 19.52
CA HIS A 101 -5.18 -28.43 19.86
C HIS A 101 -4.84 -27.36 18.83
N TYR A 102 -5.67 -26.31 18.78
CA TYR A 102 -5.47 -25.18 17.88
C TYR A 102 -5.32 -23.90 18.70
N ARG A 103 -4.25 -23.16 18.44
CA ARG A 103 -4.09 -21.82 18.95
C ARG A 103 -4.78 -20.85 17.99
N ARG A 104 -5.77 -20.13 18.50
CA ARG A 104 -6.46 -19.09 17.77
C ARG A 104 -5.74 -17.76 17.87
N MET A 105 -5.67 -17.05 16.76
CA MET A 105 -5.19 -15.68 16.67
C MET A 105 -6.20 -14.88 15.83
N ASP A 106 -6.55 -13.71 16.31
CA ASP A 106 -7.44 -12.79 15.58
C ASP A 106 -6.65 -11.52 15.24
N GLU A 107 -6.82 -11.02 14.02
CA GLU A 107 -6.18 -9.80 13.55
C GLU A 107 -7.21 -8.96 12.79
N GLU A 108 -7.24 -7.67 13.09
CA GLU A 108 -8.08 -6.70 12.42
C GLU A 108 -7.20 -5.72 11.64
N GLN A 109 -7.53 -5.54 10.38
CA GLN A 109 -6.82 -4.63 9.49
C GLN A 109 -7.83 -3.77 8.73
N ARG A 110 -7.38 -2.59 8.29
CA ARG A 110 -8.16 -1.72 7.41
C ARG A 110 -7.25 -1.13 6.35
N GLN A 111 -7.71 -1.18 5.10
CA GLN A 111 -7.05 -0.55 3.98
C GLN A 111 -7.98 0.46 3.30
N ARG A 112 -7.42 1.58 2.82
CA ARG A 112 -8.12 2.58 2.03
C ARG A 112 -7.79 2.41 0.55
N ALA A 113 -8.83 2.50 -0.29
CA ALA A 113 -8.72 2.53 -1.73
C ALA A 113 -8.37 3.96 -2.19
N TRP A 114 -7.09 4.20 -2.42
CA TRP A 114 -6.59 5.45 -2.99
C TRP A 114 -6.74 5.45 -4.51
N THR A 115 -7.30 6.52 -5.08
CA THR A 115 -7.35 6.67 -6.53
C THR A 115 -6.01 7.15 -7.08
N ALA A 116 -5.80 6.97 -8.40
CA ALA A 116 -4.59 7.45 -9.06
C ALA A 116 -4.45 8.98 -8.98
N GLU A 117 -5.58 9.70 -9.02
CA GLU A 117 -5.63 11.17 -8.89
C GLU A 117 -5.22 11.62 -7.49
N GLU A 118 -5.74 10.96 -6.42
CA GLU A 118 -5.38 11.27 -5.03
C GLU A 118 -3.90 11.03 -4.79
N LEU A 119 -3.37 9.88 -5.22
CA LEU A 119 -1.94 9.55 -5.10
C LEU A 119 -1.08 10.55 -5.86
N SER A 120 -1.44 10.87 -7.10
CA SER A 120 -0.70 11.82 -7.92
C SER A 120 -0.71 13.23 -7.33
N ALA A 121 -1.86 13.66 -6.80
CA ALA A 121 -1.99 14.98 -6.15
C ALA A 121 -1.12 15.06 -4.88
N ALA A 122 -1.14 14.02 -4.04
CA ALA A 122 -0.34 13.98 -2.82
C ALA A 122 1.17 13.93 -3.11
N LEU A 123 1.59 13.13 -4.11
CA LEU A 123 2.98 13.10 -4.57
C LEU A 123 3.46 14.46 -5.08
N LYS A 124 2.63 15.16 -5.88
CA LYS A 124 2.94 16.51 -6.39
C LYS A 124 3.08 17.51 -5.24
N ARG A 125 2.18 17.48 -4.26
CA ARG A 125 2.28 18.35 -3.07
C ARG A 125 3.56 18.11 -2.28
N ALA A 126 4.03 16.86 -2.19
CA ALA A 126 5.31 16.52 -1.57
C ALA A 126 6.55 16.94 -2.41
N GLY A 127 6.36 17.34 -3.67
CA GLY A 127 7.43 17.82 -4.56
C GLY A 127 7.96 16.77 -5.54
N PHE A 128 7.38 15.58 -5.60
CA PHE A 128 7.77 14.56 -6.58
C PHE A 128 7.34 14.96 -8.00
N ILE A 129 8.13 14.53 -8.97
CA ILE A 129 7.94 14.71 -10.41
C ILE A 129 8.02 13.34 -11.11
N ASP A 130 7.71 13.30 -12.42
CA ASP A 130 7.87 12.11 -13.28
C ASP A 130 7.19 10.86 -12.68
N MET A 131 5.93 11.00 -12.28
CA MET A 131 5.17 9.90 -11.71
C MET A 131 4.68 8.97 -12.81
N THR A 132 4.98 7.68 -12.66
CA THR A 132 4.52 6.64 -13.58
C THR A 132 3.84 5.52 -12.80
N PHE A 133 2.67 5.12 -13.29
CA PHE A 133 1.90 3.99 -12.78
C PHE A 133 2.10 2.80 -13.72
N TYR A 134 2.37 1.65 -13.16
CA TYR A 134 2.56 0.40 -13.86
C TYR A 134 1.58 -0.66 -13.35
N SER A 135 1.17 -1.54 -14.24
CA SER A 135 0.46 -2.78 -13.91
C SER A 135 1.40 -3.77 -13.19
N SER A 136 0.87 -4.90 -12.77
CA SER A 136 1.64 -6.04 -12.23
C SER A 136 2.66 -6.61 -13.23
N THR A 137 2.48 -6.37 -14.53
CA THR A 137 3.43 -6.75 -15.60
C THR A 137 4.32 -5.59 -16.07
N PHE A 138 4.36 -4.48 -15.31
CA PHE A 138 5.13 -3.27 -15.62
C PHE A 138 4.78 -2.60 -16.97
N THR A 139 3.53 -2.77 -17.41
CA THR A 139 2.94 -2.04 -18.54
C THR A 139 1.98 -0.98 -18.06
N ALA A 140 1.34 -0.22 -18.97
CA ALA A 140 0.29 0.73 -18.61
C ALA A 140 -0.88 0.01 -17.90
N PRO A 141 -1.39 0.53 -16.76
CA PRO A 141 -2.46 -0.13 -16.04
C PRO A 141 -3.76 -0.16 -16.84
N ARG A 142 -4.53 -1.24 -16.66
CA ARG A 142 -5.89 -1.38 -17.15
C ARG A 142 -6.90 -1.01 -16.06
N PRO A 143 -8.18 -0.75 -16.40
CA PRO A 143 -9.20 -0.41 -15.41
C PRO A 143 -9.38 -1.47 -14.30
N GLU A 144 -9.25 -2.76 -14.66
CA GLU A 144 -9.41 -3.90 -13.74
C GLU A 144 -8.10 -4.34 -13.07
N GLU A 145 -7.04 -3.53 -13.16
CA GLU A 145 -5.76 -3.87 -12.54
C GLU A 145 -5.92 -3.98 -11.02
N GLU A 146 -5.41 -5.06 -10.43
CA GLU A 146 -5.53 -5.29 -8.99
C GLU A 146 -4.45 -4.57 -8.18
N ARG A 147 -3.32 -4.26 -8.81
CA ARG A 147 -2.18 -3.63 -8.15
C ARG A 147 -1.50 -2.64 -9.08
N TRP A 148 -1.24 -1.45 -8.55
CA TRP A 148 -0.36 -0.50 -9.21
C TRP A 148 1.00 -0.49 -8.55
N HIS A 149 2.05 -0.49 -9.37
CA HIS A 149 3.40 -0.14 -8.98
C HIS A 149 3.65 1.30 -9.43
N ILE A 150 4.06 2.15 -8.50
CA ILE A 150 4.22 3.58 -8.76
C ILE A 150 5.67 3.97 -8.53
N ALA A 151 6.26 4.66 -9.49
CA ALA A 151 7.56 5.30 -9.37
C ALA A 151 7.39 6.82 -9.47
N ALA A 152 8.06 7.56 -8.58
CA ALA A 152 8.07 9.01 -8.58
C ALA A 152 9.49 9.52 -8.28
N ARG A 153 9.96 10.56 -8.96
CA ARG A 153 11.32 11.07 -8.82
C ARG A 153 11.36 12.36 -8.01
N LYS A 154 12.38 12.51 -7.20
CA LYS A 154 12.76 13.79 -6.63
C LYS A 154 13.57 14.56 -7.66
N ARG A 155 13.26 15.86 -7.83
CA ARG A 155 14.01 16.71 -8.78
C ARG A 155 15.51 16.65 -8.47
N GLY A 156 16.32 16.43 -9.48
CA GLY A 156 17.77 16.50 -9.40
C GLY A 156 18.29 17.92 -9.16
N PRO A 157 19.58 18.08 -8.88
CA PRO A 157 20.21 19.39 -8.87
C PRO A 157 20.04 20.05 -10.25
N ASN A 158 19.84 21.36 -10.25
CA ASN A 158 19.70 22.09 -11.51
C ASN A 158 21.05 21.99 -12.29
N PRO A 159 21.04 21.57 -13.57
CA PRO A 159 22.30 21.46 -14.31
C PRO A 159 22.98 22.81 -14.62
N GLU A 160 22.35 23.93 -14.22
CA GLU A 160 22.85 25.30 -14.41
C GLU A 160 23.21 25.94 -13.05
N GLY A 161 24.16 25.36 -12.34
CA GLY A 161 24.76 25.91 -11.13
C GLY A 161 26.26 25.81 -11.19
#